data_4510589133d0368696c27f7f5ce52410
#
_entry.id   4510589133d0368696c27f7f5ce52410
#
_cell.length_a   1.000
_cell.length_b   1.000
_cell.length_c   1.000
_cell.angle_alpha   90.00
_cell.angle_beta   90.00
_cell.angle_gamma   90.00
#
_symmetry.space_group_name_H-M   'P 1'
#
loop_
_entity.id
_entity.type
_entity.pdbx_description
1 polymer ?
#
loop_
_entity_poly.entity_id
_entity_poly.type
_entity_poly.pdbx_seq_one_letter_code
_entity_poly.pdbx_strand_id
1 'polypeptide(L)'
;MWRTLTTRTTMVSPDEALPGRDHPALAMPFFHRVLGHRLDHEFPGSEKAYFAMGCFWGAERIFWQLDGVLVTSVGYMGGYTENPTYEEVCSARTGHAETVEVVFDPARLGYAELLRAFFENHDPTQGPRQGNDIGTQYRSAIFTTTPEQQAAAQQFISAVQPRFTEKGFGVITTEVEPAGAYYLAEDYHQQYLDENPGGYCNHGPNGVSCQVGVVDLG
;
A
#
# COMPACT_ATOMS: atom_id res chain seq x y z
N MET A 1 -1.24 -11.36 -31.21
CA MET A 1 -2.26 -12.18 -30.50
C MET A 1 -2.27 -11.67 -29.06
N TRP A 2 -3.19 -10.79 -28.71
CA TRP A 2 -3.32 -10.21 -27.37
C TRP A 2 -3.85 -11.31 -26.45
N ARG A 3 -3.01 -11.84 -25.55
CA ARG A 3 -3.50 -12.67 -24.46
C ARG A 3 -4.36 -11.80 -23.57
N THR A 4 -5.65 -12.08 -23.53
CA THR A 4 -6.57 -11.54 -22.54
C THR A 4 -6.01 -11.98 -21.18
N LEU A 5 -5.41 -11.06 -20.42
CA LEU A 5 -5.03 -11.30 -19.04
C LEU A 5 -6.32 -11.58 -18.29
N THR A 6 -6.49 -12.80 -17.84
CA THR A 6 -7.62 -13.19 -16.99
C THR A 6 -7.41 -12.48 -15.67
N THR A 7 -8.13 -11.37 -15.46
CA THR A 7 -8.11 -10.64 -14.21
C THR A 7 -8.68 -11.54 -13.12
N ARG A 8 -7.83 -11.95 -12.16
CA ARG A 8 -8.26 -12.74 -11.00
C ARG A 8 -8.72 -11.81 -9.89
N THR A 9 -9.98 -11.93 -9.52
CA THR A 9 -10.60 -11.23 -8.39
C THR A 9 -10.77 -12.13 -7.16
N THR A 10 -10.30 -13.38 -7.25
CA THR A 10 -10.30 -14.34 -6.14
C THR A 10 -8.87 -14.60 -5.71
N MET A 11 -8.61 -14.54 -4.42
CA MET A 11 -7.31 -14.84 -3.86
C MET A 11 -6.87 -16.26 -4.23
N VAL A 12 -5.62 -16.40 -4.69
CA VAL A 12 -5.01 -17.71 -4.92
C VAL A 12 -4.81 -18.43 -3.58
N SER A 13 -4.96 -19.75 -3.57
CA SER A 13 -4.62 -20.54 -2.38
C SER A 13 -3.09 -20.71 -2.26
N PRO A 14 -2.56 -20.98 -1.05
CA PRO A 14 -1.13 -21.24 -0.87
C PRO A 14 -0.57 -22.32 -1.77
N ASP A 15 -1.32 -23.41 -1.97
CA ASP A 15 -0.91 -24.56 -2.77
C ASP A 15 -0.90 -24.28 -4.29
N GLU A 16 -1.62 -23.25 -4.73
CA GLU A 16 -1.70 -22.83 -6.14
C GLU A 16 -0.80 -21.63 -6.45
N ALA A 17 -0.21 -21.01 -5.42
CA ALA A 17 0.67 -19.86 -5.59
C ALA A 17 1.96 -20.23 -6.33
N LEU A 18 2.54 -19.25 -7.01
CA LEU A 18 3.85 -19.42 -7.65
C LEU A 18 4.93 -19.63 -6.58
N PRO A 19 5.94 -20.49 -6.83
CA PRO A 19 6.96 -20.81 -5.83
C PRO A 19 7.89 -19.63 -5.50
N GLY A 20 8.07 -18.68 -6.44
CA GLY A 20 9.00 -17.57 -6.26
C GLY A 20 10.47 -17.96 -6.46
N ARG A 21 11.38 -17.18 -5.87
CA ARG A 21 12.84 -17.31 -6.00
C ARG A 21 13.57 -16.93 -4.71
N ASP A 22 14.85 -17.30 -4.65
CA ASP A 22 15.75 -17.09 -3.48
C ASP A 22 16.48 -15.72 -3.49
N HIS A 23 16.27 -14.91 -4.51
CA HIS A 23 16.93 -13.61 -4.63
C HIS A 23 15.93 -12.48 -4.88
N PRO A 24 16.16 -11.27 -4.32
CA PRO A 24 15.28 -10.14 -4.47
C PRO A 24 15.28 -9.58 -5.89
N ALA A 25 14.18 -8.93 -6.27
CA ALA A 25 14.04 -8.24 -7.56
C ALA A 25 14.83 -6.92 -7.61
N LEU A 26 15.05 -6.28 -6.43
CA LEU A 26 15.81 -5.04 -6.32
C LEU A 26 17.18 -5.29 -5.68
N ALA A 27 18.24 -4.83 -6.37
CA ALA A 27 19.58 -4.85 -5.82
C ALA A 27 19.83 -3.67 -4.86
N MET A 28 20.44 -3.95 -3.71
CA MET A 28 20.83 -2.92 -2.76
C MET A 28 22.33 -2.59 -2.90
N PRO A 29 22.78 -1.35 -2.56
CA PRO A 29 21.97 -0.24 -2.02
C PRO A 29 21.19 0.51 -3.09
N PHE A 30 19.96 0.92 -2.76
CA PHE A 30 19.13 1.77 -3.59
C PHE A 30 18.78 3.07 -2.84
N PHE A 31 18.83 4.23 -3.54
CA PHE A 31 18.54 5.53 -2.95
C PHE A 31 17.17 6.04 -3.39
N HIS A 32 16.38 6.49 -2.42
CA HIS A 32 15.12 7.17 -2.69
C HIS A 32 15.37 8.49 -3.42
N ARG A 33 14.86 8.64 -4.63
CA ARG A 33 15.15 9.78 -5.52
C ARG A 33 14.65 11.11 -4.99
N VAL A 34 13.51 11.13 -4.31
CA VAL A 34 12.89 12.35 -3.79
C VAL A 34 13.43 12.69 -2.40
N LEU A 35 13.49 11.72 -1.49
CA LEU A 35 13.84 11.95 -0.08
C LEU A 35 15.35 11.81 0.21
N GLY A 36 16.13 11.28 -0.74
CA GLY A 36 17.59 11.26 -0.69
C GLY A 36 18.22 10.25 0.26
N HIS A 37 17.43 9.41 0.92
CA HIS A 37 17.92 8.37 1.83
C HIS A 37 18.02 7.01 1.12
N ARG A 38 18.87 6.12 1.65
CA ARG A 38 18.88 4.72 1.22
C ARG A 38 17.60 4.03 1.72
N LEU A 39 17.04 3.11 0.92
CA LEU A 39 15.85 2.37 1.33
C LEU A 39 16.12 1.47 2.56
N ASP A 40 17.35 1.00 2.73
CA ASP A 40 17.79 0.18 3.86
C ASP A 40 18.42 1.00 5.00
N HIS A 41 18.26 2.33 4.99
CA HIS A 41 18.75 3.18 6.08
C HIS A 41 17.88 3.02 7.33
N GLU A 42 18.52 2.78 8.45
CA GLU A 42 17.84 2.72 9.75
C GLU A 42 17.78 4.13 10.37
N PHE A 43 16.58 4.58 10.70
CA PHE A 43 16.34 5.84 11.37
C PHE A 43 15.99 5.56 12.84
N PRO A 44 16.88 5.89 13.81
CA PRO A 44 16.58 5.66 15.22
C PRO A 44 15.31 6.34 15.68
N GLY A 45 14.38 5.58 16.27
CA GLY A 45 13.10 6.10 16.76
C GLY A 45 12.01 6.24 15.70
N SER A 46 12.28 5.89 14.44
CA SER A 46 11.23 5.83 13.41
C SER A 46 10.33 4.62 13.58
N GLU A 47 9.17 4.71 12.96
CA GLU A 47 8.23 3.61 12.81
C GLU A 47 8.02 3.26 11.34
N LYS A 48 7.48 2.05 11.10
CA LYS A 48 7.09 1.57 9.77
C LYS A 48 5.60 1.31 9.70
N ALA A 49 5.02 1.61 8.53
CA ALA A 49 3.66 1.27 8.18
C ALA A 49 3.61 0.77 6.73
N TYR A 50 2.66 -0.11 6.40
CA TYR A 50 2.51 -0.67 5.07
C TYR A 50 1.08 -0.49 4.57
N PHE A 51 0.93 0.06 3.36
CA PHE A 51 -0.35 0.41 2.78
C PHE A 51 -0.48 -0.12 1.35
N ALA A 52 -1.55 -0.87 1.09
CA ALA A 52 -1.96 -1.30 -0.24
C ALA A 52 -3.29 -0.60 -0.60
N MET A 53 -3.28 0.22 -1.64
CA MET A 53 -4.43 1.04 -2.01
C MET A 53 -4.63 1.14 -3.54
N GLY A 54 -4.33 0.06 -4.26
CA GLY A 54 -4.31 0.00 -5.72
C GLY A 54 -2.89 0.11 -6.26
N CYS A 55 -2.72 0.67 -7.46
CA CYS A 55 -1.41 0.87 -8.08
C CYS A 55 -0.46 1.64 -7.16
N PHE A 56 0.66 1.02 -6.80
CA PHE A 56 1.60 1.58 -5.81
C PHE A 56 2.34 2.85 -6.27
N TRP A 57 2.36 3.19 -7.56
CA TRP A 57 3.00 4.42 -8.05
C TRP A 57 2.33 5.69 -7.50
N GLY A 58 1.00 5.75 -7.58
CA GLY A 58 0.23 6.87 -7.06
C GLY A 58 0.18 6.85 -5.54
N ALA A 59 0.08 5.67 -4.95
CA ALA A 59 0.10 5.46 -3.51
C ALA A 59 1.41 5.97 -2.89
N GLU A 60 2.57 5.59 -3.45
CA GLU A 60 3.87 6.03 -2.96
C GLU A 60 4.02 7.56 -3.00
N ARG A 61 3.58 8.19 -4.11
CA ARG A 61 3.62 9.65 -4.25
C ARG A 61 2.85 10.37 -3.16
N ILE A 62 1.71 9.85 -2.72
CA ILE A 62 0.91 10.45 -1.65
C ILE A 62 1.72 10.46 -0.35
N PHE A 63 2.38 9.35 -0.02
CA PHE A 63 3.09 9.22 1.25
C PHE A 63 4.41 10.01 1.28
N TRP A 64 5.22 10.00 0.22
CA TRP A 64 6.48 10.76 0.26
C TRP A 64 6.29 12.27 0.34
N GLN A 65 5.10 12.78 0.06
CA GLN A 65 4.76 14.21 0.16
C GLN A 65 4.39 14.65 1.59
N LEU A 66 4.20 13.71 2.51
CA LEU A 66 3.84 14.01 3.89
C LEU A 66 5.08 14.43 4.70
N ASP A 67 4.97 15.56 5.39
CA ASP A 67 6.04 16.00 6.29
C ASP A 67 6.13 15.04 7.49
N GLY A 68 7.34 14.54 7.77
CA GLY A 68 7.58 13.50 8.77
C GLY A 68 7.83 12.12 8.17
N VAL A 69 7.52 11.89 6.87
CA VAL A 69 7.97 10.68 6.16
C VAL A 69 9.45 10.79 5.85
N LEU A 70 10.21 9.77 6.21
CA LEU A 70 11.68 9.71 6.10
C LEU A 70 12.13 8.99 4.84
N VAL A 71 11.45 7.90 4.48
CA VAL A 71 11.68 7.14 3.26
C VAL A 71 10.43 6.32 2.91
N THR A 72 10.17 6.13 1.62
CA THR A 72 9.17 5.19 1.12
C THR A 72 9.81 4.15 0.22
N SER A 73 9.14 3.05 0.00
CA SER A 73 9.46 2.11 -1.06
C SER A 73 8.20 1.42 -1.55
N VAL A 74 8.23 0.93 -2.79
CA VAL A 74 7.15 0.09 -3.31
C VAL A 74 7.58 -1.37 -3.38
N GLY A 75 6.62 -2.25 -3.16
CA GLY A 75 6.87 -3.69 -3.10
C GLY A 75 5.59 -4.51 -3.04
N TYR A 76 5.73 -5.73 -2.55
CA TYR A 76 4.68 -6.74 -2.55
C TYR A 76 4.56 -7.37 -1.16
N MET A 77 3.33 -7.43 -0.62
CA MET A 77 3.07 -8.00 0.71
C MET A 77 1.72 -8.73 0.76
N GLY A 78 1.54 -9.59 1.75
CA GLY A 78 0.28 -10.29 2.03
C GLY A 78 0.01 -11.51 1.15
N GLY A 79 1.00 -11.97 0.40
CA GLY A 79 0.92 -13.17 -0.45
C GLY A 79 1.84 -14.29 0.00
N TYR A 80 2.04 -15.27 -0.89
CA TYR A 80 2.72 -16.53 -0.59
C TYR A 80 4.04 -16.71 -1.35
N THR A 81 4.19 -16.04 -2.51
CA THR A 81 5.34 -16.19 -3.40
C THR A 81 6.54 -15.42 -2.87
N GLU A 82 7.67 -16.09 -2.66
CA GLU A 82 8.90 -15.43 -2.22
C GLU A 82 9.56 -14.63 -3.35
N ASN A 83 9.99 -13.40 -3.06
CA ASN A 83 10.65 -12.49 -3.99
C ASN A 83 9.97 -12.44 -5.38
N PRO A 84 8.65 -12.12 -5.47
CA PRO A 84 7.94 -12.16 -6.74
C PRO A 84 8.44 -11.06 -7.69
N THR A 85 8.30 -11.28 -8.99
CA THR A 85 8.41 -10.20 -9.97
C THR A 85 7.07 -9.51 -10.18
N TYR A 86 7.10 -8.30 -10.76
CA TYR A 86 5.90 -7.57 -11.17
C TYR A 86 4.99 -8.39 -12.08
N GLU A 87 5.55 -9.09 -13.07
CA GLU A 87 4.77 -9.93 -13.98
C GLU A 87 4.05 -11.07 -13.25
N GLU A 88 4.71 -11.67 -12.25
CA GLU A 88 4.10 -12.70 -11.42
C GLU A 88 2.96 -12.14 -10.56
N VAL A 89 3.16 -10.97 -9.96
CA VAL A 89 2.10 -10.29 -9.19
C VAL A 89 0.92 -9.91 -10.09
N CYS A 90 1.16 -9.36 -11.27
CA CYS A 90 0.13 -9.06 -12.27
C CYS A 90 -0.63 -10.30 -12.76
N SER A 91 -0.06 -11.49 -12.63
CA SER A 91 -0.76 -12.74 -12.93
C SER A 91 -1.86 -13.09 -11.91
N ALA A 92 -1.92 -12.39 -10.77
CA ALA A 92 -2.75 -12.65 -9.60
C ALA A 92 -2.55 -14.08 -9.01
N ARG A 93 -1.36 -14.66 -9.19
CA ARG A 93 -1.00 -16.00 -8.72
C ARG A 93 0.04 -15.98 -7.59
N THR A 94 0.34 -14.82 -7.05
CA THR A 94 1.27 -14.68 -5.92
C THR A 94 0.56 -14.48 -4.58
N GLY A 95 -0.69 -14.00 -4.61
CA GLY A 95 -1.45 -13.58 -3.44
C GLY A 95 -1.05 -12.21 -2.89
N HIS A 96 0.03 -11.61 -3.40
CA HIS A 96 0.50 -10.30 -2.93
C HIS A 96 -0.40 -9.14 -3.38
N ALA A 97 -0.44 -8.09 -2.55
CA ALA A 97 -0.89 -6.77 -2.92
C ALA A 97 0.30 -5.87 -3.28
N GLU A 98 0.12 -4.95 -4.23
CA GLU A 98 1.00 -3.82 -4.43
C GLU A 98 0.96 -2.95 -3.18
N THR A 99 2.11 -2.77 -2.53
CA THR A 99 2.20 -2.22 -1.18
C THR A 99 3.29 -1.15 -1.11
N VAL A 100 3.02 -0.07 -0.40
CA VAL A 100 3.98 0.97 -0.04
C VAL A 100 4.46 0.74 1.39
N GLU A 101 5.77 0.63 1.59
CA GLU A 101 6.40 0.80 2.89
C GLU A 101 6.56 2.29 3.15
N VAL A 102 6.18 2.75 4.34
CA VAL A 102 6.37 4.12 4.81
C VAL A 102 7.16 4.09 6.10
N VAL A 103 8.37 4.65 6.10
CA VAL A 103 9.16 4.88 7.31
C VAL A 103 8.96 6.33 7.73
N PHE A 104 8.53 6.58 8.94
CA PHE A 104 8.15 7.90 9.40
C PHE A 104 8.65 8.20 10.82
N ASP A 105 8.78 9.49 11.12
CA ASP A 105 9.10 10.00 12.46
C ASP A 105 7.79 10.20 13.25
N PRO A 106 7.49 9.36 14.26
CA PRO A 106 6.23 9.46 15.01
C PRO A 106 6.12 10.75 15.85
N ALA A 107 7.23 11.45 16.07
CA ALA A 107 7.20 12.76 16.76
C ALA A 107 6.71 13.89 15.83
N ARG A 108 6.74 13.71 14.50
CA ARG A 108 6.35 14.70 13.50
C ARG A 108 5.06 14.32 12.77
N LEU A 109 4.80 13.05 12.59
CA LEU A 109 3.69 12.53 11.82
C LEU A 109 3.09 11.31 12.55
N GLY A 110 1.86 11.46 13.03
CA GLY A 110 1.17 10.37 13.72
C GLY A 110 0.64 9.32 12.75
N TYR A 111 0.51 8.07 13.21
CA TYR A 111 -0.07 6.97 12.41
C TYR A 111 -1.49 7.27 11.93
N ALA A 112 -2.29 8.01 12.72
CA ALA A 112 -3.63 8.45 12.34
C ALA A 112 -3.64 9.36 11.11
N GLU A 113 -2.59 10.15 10.89
CA GLU A 113 -2.45 11.01 9.71
C GLU A 113 -2.11 10.20 8.45
N LEU A 114 -1.32 9.12 8.61
CA LEU A 114 -1.10 8.14 7.54
C LEU A 114 -2.40 7.41 7.16
N LEU A 115 -3.18 6.98 8.14
CA LEU A 115 -4.51 6.40 7.91
C LEU A 115 -5.44 7.38 7.20
N ARG A 116 -5.43 8.65 7.58
CA ARG A 116 -6.19 9.69 6.90
C ARG A 116 -5.78 9.81 5.43
N ALA A 117 -4.48 9.91 5.16
CA ALA A 117 -3.97 9.99 3.79
C ALA A 117 -4.38 8.76 2.96
N PHE A 118 -4.33 7.57 3.55
CA PHE A 118 -4.78 6.33 2.93
C PHE A 118 -6.27 6.39 2.57
N PHE A 119 -7.16 6.66 3.53
CA PHE A 119 -8.62 6.61 3.30
C PHE A 119 -9.16 7.80 2.47
N GLU A 120 -8.49 8.94 2.44
CA GLU A 120 -8.93 10.09 1.65
C GLU A 120 -8.53 10.02 0.16
N ASN A 121 -7.58 9.14 -0.22
CA ASN A 121 -6.99 9.16 -1.56
C ASN A 121 -7.24 7.91 -2.41
N HIS A 122 -8.08 6.98 -1.99
CA HIS A 122 -8.55 5.87 -2.81
C HIS A 122 -9.99 5.50 -2.42
N ASP A 123 -10.60 4.58 -3.16
CA ASP A 123 -11.89 4.00 -2.78
C ASP A 123 -11.68 2.66 -2.07
N PRO A 124 -11.80 2.63 -0.72
CA PRO A 124 -11.53 1.41 0.06
C PRO A 124 -12.70 0.39 0.02
N THR A 125 -13.71 0.60 -0.83
CA THR A 125 -14.93 -0.21 -0.86
C THR A 125 -15.02 -1.14 -2.08
N GLN A 126 -13.96 -1.19 -2.92
CA GLN A 126 -13.99 -1.89 -4.22
C GLN A 126 -13.54 -3.36 -4.16
N GLY A 127 -13.12 -3.86 -3.00
CA GLY A 127 -12.58 -5.23 -2.88
C GLY A 127 -11.29 -5.42 -3.69
N PRO A 128 -11.20 -6.47 -4.53
CA PRO A 128 -10.00 -6.76 -5.32
C PRO A 128 -9.88 -5.86 -6.56
N ARG A 129 -9.98 -4.56 -6.35
CA ARG A 129 -9.98 -3.55 -7.42
C ARG A 129 -9.67 -2.17 -6.85
N GLN A 130 -9.07 -1.28 -7.67
CA GLN A 130 -9.05 0.17 -7.44
C GLN A 130 -9.20 0.90 -8.77
N GLY A 131 -10.33 1.60 -8.95
CA GLY A 131 -10.63 2.31 -10.19
C GLY A 131 -10.67 1.37 -11.40
N ASN A 132 -9.79 1.58 -12.37
CA ASN A 132 -9.68 0.76 -13.58
C ASN A 132 -8.81 -0.49 -13.38
N ASP A 133 -8.05 -0.56 -12.29
CA ASP A 133 -7.16 -1.67 -11.99
C ASP A 133 -7.95 -2.78 -11.30
N ILE A 134 -8.05 -3.95 -11.94
CA ILE A 134 -8.83 -5.09 -11.48
C ILE A 134 -7.89 -6.27 -11.21
N GLY A 135 -7.92 -6.77 -9.98
CA GLY A 135 -7.13 -7.92 -9.53
C GLY A 135 -6.83 -7.87 -8.04
N THR A 136 -6.54 -9.03 -7.44
CA THR A 136 -6.23 -9.14 -6.00
C THR A 136 -5.01 -8.31 -5.60
N GLN A 137 -4.08 -8.05 -6.53
CA GLN A 137 -2.91 -7.21 -6.30
C GLN A 137 -3.26 -5.72 -6.06
N TYR A 138 -4.45 -5.28 -6.44
CA TYR A 138 -4.92 -3.90 -6.27
C TYR A 138 -5.91 -3.72 -5.11
N ARG A 139 -6.05 -4.75 -4.26
CA ARG A 139 -6.94 -4.69 -3.09
C ARG A 139 -6.48 -3.65 -2.09
N SER A 140 -7.44 -3.12 -1.34
CA SER A 140 -7.18 -2.23 -0.22
C SER A 140 -6.76 -3.05 1.00
N ALA A 141 -5.57 -2.79 1.55
CA ALA A 141 -5.09 -3.46 2.76
C ALA A 141 -4.12 -2.57 3.57
N ILE A 142 -4.10 -2.80 4.87
CA ILE A 142 -3.17 -2.22 5.83
C ILE A 142 -2.45 -3.36 6.52
N PHE A 143 -1.12 -3.43 6.41
CA PHE A 143 -0.31 -4.42 7.10
C PHE A 143 0.38 -3.75 8.29
N THR A 144 0.05 -4.19 9.48
CA THR A 144 0.40 -3.51 10.73
C THR A 144 1.65 -4.10 11.36
N THR A 145 2.55 -3.26 11.84
CA THR A 145 3.81 -3.68 12.47
C THR A 145 3.67 -3.91 13.98
N THR A 146 2.60 -3.37 14.58
CA THR A 146 2.32 -3.51 16.02
C THR A 146 0.83 -3.74 16.28
N PRO A 147 0.47 -4.32 17.44
CA PRO A 147 -0.94 -4.44 17.86
C PRO A 147 -1.64 -3.07 17.97
N GLU A 148 -0.92 -2.03 18.35
CA GLU A 148 -1.45 -0.66 18.48
C GLU A 148 -1.84 -0.11 17.10
N GLN A 149 -1.01 -0.30 16.06
CA GLN A 149 -1.36 0.05 14.70
C GLN A 149 -2.60 -0.73 14.22
N GLN A 150 -2.70 -2.01 14.56
CA GLN A 150 -3.86 -2.83 14.20
C GLN A 150 -5.15 -2.31 14.83
N ALA A 151 -5.11 -2.02 16.14
CA ALA A 151 -6.25 -1.47 16.86
C ALA A 151 -6.64 -0.08 16.29
N ALA A 152 -5.66 0.78 16.03
CA ALA A 152 -5.88 2.11 15.46
C ALA A 152 -6.52 2.02 14.07
N ALA A 153 -6.04 1.14 13.19
CA ALA A 153 -6.61 0.96 11.85
C ALA A 153 -8.07 0.48 11.90
N GLN A 154 -8.38 -0.49 12.75
CA GLN A 154 -9.74 -1.01 12.94
C GLN A 154 -10.69 0.05 13.51
N GLN A 155 -10.25 0.82 14.49
CA GLN A 155 -11.02 1.93 15.05
C GLN A 155 -11.26 3.01 14.01
N PHE A 156 -10.22 3.36 13.22
CA PHE A 156 -10.34 4.34 12.15
C PHE A 156 -11.37 3.93 11.10
N ILE A 157 -11.33 2.68 10.61
CA ILE A 157 -12.32 2.13 9.69
C ILE A 157 -13.74 2.30 10.25
N SER A 158 -13.95 1.90 11.51
CA SER A 158 -15.27 2.00 12.17
C SER A 158 -15.76 3.44 12.24
N ALA A 159 -14.87 4.38 12.53
CA ALA A 159 -15.20 5.80 12.66
C ALA A 159 -15.50 6.49 11.32
N VAL A 160 -14.81 6.09 10.22
CA VAL A 160 -14.98 6.73 8.91
C VAL A 160 -16.06 6.07 8.05
N GLN A 161 -16.44 4.82 8.31
CA GLN A 161 -17.46 4.11 7.55
C GLN A 161 -18.77 4.91 7.34
N PRO A 162 -19.35 5.58 8.37
CA PRO A 162 -20.55 6.39 8.14
C PRO A 162 -20.34 7.50 7.11
N ARG A 163 -19.16 8.12 7.06
CA ARG A 163 -18.81 9.19 6.11
C ARG A 163 -18.75 8.68 4.66
N PHE A 164 -18.19 7.48 4.47
CA PHE A 164 -18.20 6.81 3.18
C PHE A 164 -19.63 6.49 2.74
N THR A 165 -20.46 5.97 3.64
CA THR A 165 -21.86 5.68 3.37
C THR A 165 -22.65 6.94 2.98
N GLU A 166 -22.47 8.06 3.68
CA GLU A 166 -23.09 9.35 3.36
C GLU A 166 -22.71 9.87 1.97
N LYS A 167 -21.50 9.56 1.51
CA LYS A 167 -21.00 9.92 0.17
C LYS A 167 -21.41 8.92 -0.92
N GLY A 168 -22.16 7.88 -0.59
CA GLY A 168 -22.64 6.88 -1.52
C GLY A 168 -21.67 5.73 -1.81
N PHE A 169 -20.60 5.61 -1.05
CA PHE A 169 -19.69 4.46 -1.11
C PHE A 169 -20.29 3.25 -0.41
N GLY A 170 -19.77 2.06 -0.72
CA GLY A 170 -20.15 0.80 -0.09
C GLY A 170 -19.52 0.62 1.31
N VAL A 171 -19.55 -0.62 1.77
CA VAL A 171 -18.84 -1.02 2.98
C VAL A 171 -17.34 -1.04 2.69
N ILE A 172 -16.53 -0.50 3.60
CA ILE A 172 -15.08 -0.55 3.51
C ILE A 172 -14.64 -2.01 3.55
N THR A 173 -13.86 -2.41 2.56
CA THR A 173 -13.34 -3.78 2.38
C THR A 173 -11.85 -3.88 2.66
N THR A 174 -11.25 -2.83 3.20
CA THR A 174 -9.82 -2.80 3.58
C THR A 174 -9.50 -3.94 4.55
N GLU A 175 -8.56 -4.80 4.15
CA GLU A 175 -8.00 -5.84 5.00
C GLU A 175 -7.07 -5.19 6.03
N VAL A 176 -7.11 -5.63 7.30
CA VAL A 176 -6.17 -5.18 8.35
C VAL A 176 -5.51 -6.42 8.93
N GLU A 177 -4.26 -6.64 8.53
CA GLU A 177 -3.51 -7.86 8.83
C GLU A 177 -2.15 -7.52 9.46
N PRO A 178 -1.56 -8.39 10.28
CA PRO A 178 -0.17 -8.25 10.70
C PRO A 178 0.77 -8.25 9.48
N ALA A 179 1.79 -7.40 9.50
CA ALA A 179 2.80 -7.36 8.46
C ALA A 179 3.58 -8.66 8.40
N GLY A 180 3.59 -9.28 7.22
CA GLY A 180 4.42 -10.42 6.89
C GLY A 180 5.70 -10.02 6.15
N ALA A 181 6.22 -10.93 5.32
CA ALA A 181 7.36 -10.63 4.46
C ALA A 181 6.98 -9.55 3.43
N TYR A 182 7.83 -8.53 3.33
CA TYR A 182 7.75 -7.47 2.33
C TYR A 182 8.88 -7.65 1.32
N TYR A 183 8.53 -7.73 0.05
CA TYR A 183 9.47 -7.90 -1.06
C TYR A 183 9.50 -6.62 -1.88
N LEU A 184 10.66 -5.96 -1.95
CA LEU A 184 10.84 -4.75 -2.75
C LEU A 184 10.57 -5.04 -4.24
N ALA A 185 9.79 -4.17 -4.87
CA ALA A 185 9.60 -4.19 -6.31
C ALA A 185 10.87 -3.72 -7.03
N GLU A 186 10.93 -3.99 -8.33
CA GLU A 186 12.05 -3.66 -9.20
C GLU A 186 12.36 -2.15 -9.20
N ASP A 187 13.58 -1.78 -9.58
CA ASP A 187 14.12 -0.41 -9.52
C ASP A 187 13.28 0.60 -10.30
N TYR A 188 12.77 0.22 -11.46
CA TYR A 188 11.94 1.08 -12.31
C TYR A 188 10.55 1.40 -11.74
N HIS A 189 10.14 0.71 -10.66
CA HIS A 189 8.90 1.01 -9.94
C HIS A 189 9.12 2.02 -8.80
N GLN A 190 10.33 2.06 -8.22
CA GLN A 190 10.65 2.92 -7.09
C GLN A 190 10.58 4.40 -7.51
N GLN A 191 9.75 5.18 -6.85
CA GLN A 191 9.47 6.59 -7.12
C GLN A 191 9.13 6.86 -8.61
N TYR A 192 8.37 5.95 -9.23
CA TYR A 192 8.02 5.99 -10.65
C TYR A 192 7.45 7.34 -11.10
N LEU A 193 6.58 7.98 -10.30
CA LEU A 193 5.94 9.25 -10.66
C LEU A 193 6.84 10.47 -10.45
N ASP A 194 8.02 10.32 -9.88
CA ASP A 194 9.06 11.34 -9.90
C ASP A 194 9.77 11.35 -11.25
N GLU A 195 10.17 10.17 -11.75
CA GLU A 195 10.76 10.04 -13.09
C GLU A 195 9.76 10.26 -14.23
N ASN A 196 8.49 9.92 -13.99
CA ASN A 196 7.42 9.99 -14.97
C ASN A 196 6.25 10.85 -14.45
N PRO A 197 6.37 12.19 -14.37
CA PRO A 197 5.33 13.06 -13.78
C PRO A 197 3.97 12.98 -14.48
N GLY A 198 3.94 12.60 -15.76
CA GLY A 198 2.73 12.34 -16.55
C GLY A 198 2.31 10.86 -16.58
N GLY A 199 2.93 10.01 -15.77
CA GLY A 199 2.67 8.58 -15.70
C GLY A 199 1.26 8.25 -15.18
N TYR A 200 0.88 6.98 -15.32
CA TYR A 200 -0.42 6.51 -14.87
C TYR A 200 -0.60 6.68 -13.37
N CYS A 201 -1.69 7.33 -12.97
CA CYS A 201 -2.09 7.50 -11.58
C CYS A 201 -3.62 7.57 -11.50
N ASN A 202 -4.23 6.69 -10.72
CA ASN A 202 -5.66 6.67 -10.44
C ASN A 202 -6.00 7.07 -8.99
N HIS A 203 -5.02 7.62 -8.26
CA HIS A 203 -5.18 8.09 -6.89
C HIS A 203 -5.43 9.59 -6.83
N GLY A 204 -6.20 9.98 -5.83
CA GLY A 204 -6.49 11.37 -5.51
C GLY A 204 -7.67 11.48 -4.54
N PRO A 205 -8.01 12.69 -4.12
CA PRO A 205 -9.09 12.90 -3.15
C PRO A 205 -10.40 12.27 -3.61
N ASN A 206 -10.95 11.36 -2.80
CA ASN A 206 -12.22 10.70 -3.07
C ASN A 206 -13.46 11.50 -2.61
N GLY A 207 -13.23 12.69 -2.02
CA GLY A 207 -14.28 13.57 -1.53
C GLY A 207 -14.79 13.23 -0.12
N VAL A 208 -14.25 12.21 0.53
CA VAL A 208 -14.50 11.91 1.95
C VAL A 208 -13.42 12.62 2.76
N SER A 209 -13.81 13.32 3.83
CA SER A 209 -12.88 13.92 4.78
C SER A 209 -12.81 13.08 6.05
N CYS A 210 -11.63 12.61 6.38
CA CYS A 210 -11.34 11.79 7.57
C CYS A 210 -10.58 12.62 8.59
N GLN A 211 -11.25 13.63 9.22
CA GLN A 211 -10.59 14.55 10.15
C GLN A 211 -9.96 13.80 11.33
N VAL A 212 -8.65 13.95 11.51
CA VAL A 212 -7.90 13.54 12.69
C VAL A 212 -8.44 14.37 13.88
N GLY A 213 -8.83 13.72 14.98
CA GLY A 213 -9.46 14.36 16.12
C GLY A 213 -10.91 13.93 16.37
N VAL A 214 -11.53 13.23 15.43
CA VAL A 214 -12.82 12.53 15.63
C VAL A 214 -12.58 11.08 16.07
N VAL A 215 -11.37 10.57 15.86
CA VAL A 215 -10.90 9.28 16.37
C VAL A 215 -9.90 9.58 17.46
N ASP A 216 -10.34 9.56 18.71
CA ASP A 216 -9.44 9.54 19.87
C ASP A 216 -8.77 8.15 19.88
N LEU A 217 -7.57 8.08 19.37
CA LEU A 217 -6.79 6.83 19.30
C LEU A 217 -6.02 6.58 20.60
N GLY A 218 -6.45 7.22 21.75
CA GLY A 218 -6.06 6.89 23.13
C GLY A 218 -4.54 6.84 23.39
#